data_87c802358cca32c73994c8d9e1e109f9
#
_entry.id   87c802358cca32c73994c8d9e1e109f9
#
_cell.length_a   1.000
_cell.length_b   1.000
_cell.length_c   1.000
_cell.angle_alpha   90.00
_cell.angle_beta   90.00
_cell.angle_gamma   90.00
#
_symmetry.space_group_name_H-M   'P 1'
#
loop_
_entity.id
_entity.type
_entity.pdbx_description
1 polymer ?
#
loop_
_entity_poly.entity_id
_entity_poly.type
_entity_poly.pdbx_seq_one_letter_code
_entity_poly.pdbx_strand_id
1 'polypeptide(L)'
;MKDLTITAIIKVYQYDELNEADRSLMKTAMEATARSYAPYSHFSVGAAALLNNGTIVTGTNQENAAYPSGLCAERTTLFYANSQYPDQPVNTLAIAARTEKDFIETPIPPCGACRQVILETEKRYGQPIRILLYGKECIYEVKSIGDLLPLSFDASAMED
;
A
#
# COMPACT_ATOMS: atom_id res chain seq x y z
N MET A 1 -10.36 -12.23 -34.04
CA MET A 1 -9.55 -12.09 -32.81
C MET A 1 -9.27 -10.60 -32.62
N LYS A 2 -9.42 -10.08 -31.43
CA LYS A 2 -9.11 -8.68 -31.07
C LYS A 2 -8.20 -8.68 -29.85
N ASP A 3 -7.21 -7.80 -29.84
CA ASP A 3 -6.39 -7.56 -28.66
C ASP A 3 -7.05 -6.51 -27.76
N LEU A 4 -7.00 -6.74 -26.44
CA LEU A 4 -7.34 -5.75 -25.43
C LEU A 4 -6.03 -5.25 -24.82
N THR A 5 -5.70 -3.97 -25.01
CA THR A 5 -4.50 -3.37 -24.44
C THR A 5 -4.89 -2.61 -23.17
N ILE A 6 -4.18 -2.89 -22.07
CA ILE A 6 -4.31 -2.18 -20.80
C ILE A 6 -2.95 -1.52 -20.51
N THR A 7 -2.98 -0.22 -20.22
CA THR A 7 -1.77 0.55 -19.95
C THR A 7 -1.75 0.96 -18.48
N ALA A 8 -0.66 0.64 -17.77
CA ALA A 8 -0.39 1.13 -16.43
C ALA A 8 0.54 2.35 -16.47
N ILE A 9 0.30 3.33 -15.61
CA ILE A 9 1.13 4.53 -15.48
C ILE A 9 1.71 4.58 -14.07
N ILE A 10 3.04 4.51 -13.99
CA ILE A 10 3.79 4.64 -12.75
C ILE A 10 4.68 5.87 -12.88
N LYS A 11 4.49 6.87 -12.01
CA LYS A 11 5.39 8.00 -11.94
C LYS A 11 6.58 7.66 -11.06
N VAL A 12 7.74 8.17 -11.43
CA VAL A 12 8.99 7.96 -10.71
C VAL A 12 9.52 9.31 -10.24
N TYR A 13 9.78 9.42 -8.94
CA TYR A 13 10.30 10.62 -8.29
C TYR A 13 11.60 10.34 -7.56
N GLN A 14 12.46 11.34 -7.46
CA GLN A 14 13.46 11.38 -6.40
C GLN A 14 12.79 11.79 -5.08
N TYR A 15 13.35 11.40 -3.95
CA TYR A 15 12.74 11.67 -2.64
C TYR A 15 12.54 13.17 -2.36
N ASP A 16 13.45 14.02 -2.83
CA ASP A 16 13.41 15.47 -2.69
C ASP A 16 12.40 16.16 -3.62
N GLU A 17 11.92 15.47 -4.68
CA GLU A 17 10.87 15.96 -5.57
C GLU A 17 9.47 15.80 -4.95
N LEU A 18 9.31 14.97 -3.90
CA LEU A 18 8.05 14.84 -3.20
C LEU A 18 7.69 16.15 -2.48
N ASN A 19 6.40 16.48 -2.46
CA ASN A 19 5.90 17.57 -1.62
C ASN A 19 6.05 17.23 -0.13
N GLU A 20 5.90 18.21 0.74
CA GLU A 20 6.10 18.05 2.19
C GLU A 20 5.14 17.02 2.81
N ALA A 21 3.87 17.02 2.40
CA ALA A 21 2.87 16.08 2.91
C ALA A 21 3.21 14.63 2.55
N ASP A 22 3.64 14.38 1.31
CA ASP A 22 4.05 13.05 0.85
C ASP A 22 5.33 12.58 1.54
N ARG A 23 6.31 13.49 1.72
CA ARG A 23 7.53 13.17 2.50
C ARG A 23 7.20 12.80 3.93
N SER A 24 6.31 13.54 4.59
CA SER A 24 5.88 13.26 5.95
C SER A 24 5.17 11.91 6.06
N LEU A 25 4.25 11.61 5.15
CA LEU A 25 3.56 10.33 5.11
C LEU A 25 4.53 9.18 4.84
N MET A 26 5.45 9.34 3.90
CA MET A 26 6.48 8.35 3.59
C MET A 26 7.39 8.10 4.79
N LYS A 27 7.84 9.16 5.47
CA LYS A 27 8.63 9.03 6.70
C LYS A 27 7.88 8.22 7.76
N THR A 28 6.58 8.46 7.92
CA THR A 28 5.73 7.69 8.85
C THR A 28 5.69 6.21 8.48
N ALA A 29 5.60 5.86 7.21
CA ALA A 29 5.66 4.46 6.75
C ALA A 29 7.05 3.84 7.02
N MET A 30 8.12 4.59 6.78
CA MET A 30 9.49 4.14 7.07
C MET A 30 9.70 3.87 8.57
N GLU A 31 9.26 4.78 9.43
CA GLU A 31 9.35 4.63 10.90
C GLU A 31 8.51 3.44 11.40
N ALA A 32 7.37 3.16 10.77
CA ALA A 32 6.53 2.02 11.11
C ALA A 32 7.27 0.68 10.98
N THR A 33 8.22 0.53 10.04
CA THR A 33 8.98 -0.72 9.84
C THR A 33 9.66 -1.23 11.11
N ALA A 34 9.99 -0.35 12.06
CA ALA A 34 10.62 -0.71 13.33
C ALA A 34 9.72 -1.56 14.24
N ARG A 35 8.42 -1.57 14.00
CA ARG A 35 7.42 -2.35 14.77
C ARG A 35 6.94 -3.61 14.05
N SER A 36 7.57 -3.95 12.94
CA SER A 36 7.28 -5.18 12.19
C SER A 36 7.61 -6.42 13.03
N TYR A 37 6.79 -7.45 12.91
CA TYR A 37 7.08 -8.78 13.43
C TYR A 37 7.41 -9.72 12.28
N ALA A 38 8.69 -9.87 11.96
CA ALA A 38 9.18 -10.60 10.81
C ALA A 38 10.30 -11.61 11.16
N PRO A 39 10.06 -12.55 12.10
CA PRO A 39 11.10 -13.47 12.57
C PRO A 39 11.51 -14.53 11.54
N TYR A 40 10.72 -14.75 10.49
CA TYR A 40 10.98 -15.77 9.48
C TYR A 40 11.63 -15.19 8.23
N SER A 41 11.13 -14.08 7.73
CA SER A 41 11.64 -13.46 6.50
C SER A 41 12.79 -12.48 6.74
N HIS A 42 12.89 -11.92 7.94
CA HIS A 42 13.80 -10.81 8.28
C HIS A 42 13.58 -9.58 7.35
N PHE A 43 12.37 -9.46 6.84
CA PHE A 43 11.95 -8.41 5.92
C PHE A 43 10.82 -7.58 6.53
N SER A 44 11.13 -6.35 6.94
CA SER A 44 10.22 -5.48 7.66
C SER A 44 9.55 -4.51 6.71
N VAL A 45 8.22 -4.50 6.72
CA VAL A 45 7.38 -3.61 5.92
C VAL A 45 6.55 -2.72 6.84
N GLY A 46 6.51 -1.44 6.53
CA GLY A 46 5.65 -0.46 7.17
C GLY A 46 4.75 0.21 6.13
N ALA A 47 3.52 0.47 6.52
CA ALA A 47 2.57 1.22 5.71
C ALA A 47 1.93 2.34 6.53
N ALA A 48 1.62 3.46 5.87
CA ALA A 48 0.92 4.59 6.44
C ALA A 48 -0.21 5.02 5.49
N ALA A 49 -1.44 5.02 5.97
CA ALA A 49 -2.62 5.45 5.23
C ALA A 49 -3.06 6.83 5.73
N LEU A 50 -3.12 7.80 4.83
CA LEU A 50 -3.72 9.11 5.05
C LEU A 50 -5.20 9.04 4.72
N LEU A 51 -6.06 9.32 5.69
CA LEU A 51 -7.50 9.41 5.52
C LEU A 51 -7.92 10.81 5.08
N ASN A 52 -9.12 10.94 4.49
CA ASN A 52 -9.63 12.24 4.01
C ASN A 52 -9.77 13.30 5.12
N ASN A 53 -9.96 12.88 6.37
CA ASN A 53 -10.02 13.79 7.52
C ASN A 53 -8.63 14.19 8.06
N GLY A 54 -7.54 13.78 7.41
CA GLY A 54 -6.16 14.08 7.82
C GLY A 54 -5.58 13.09 8.85
N THR A 55 -6.35 12.12 9.33
CA THR A 55 -5.84 11.08 10.23
C THR A 55 -4.86 10.18 9.49
N ILE A 56 -3.73 9.85 10.11
CA ILE A 56 -2.77 8.88 9.60
C ILE A 56 -2.87 7.59 10.44
N VAL A 57 -3.06 6.48 9.76
CA VAL A 57 -3.09 5.13 10.33
C VAL A 57 -1.87 4.37 9.85
N THR A 58 -1.15 3.70 10.75
CA THR A 58 0.02 2.90 10.40
C THR A 58 -0.19 1.43 10.70
N GLY A 59 0.48 0.57 9.92
CA GLY A 59 0.54 -0.87 10.15
C GLY A 59 1.86 -1.44 9.67
N THR A 60 2.12 -2.68 10.06
CA THR A 60 3.34 -3.41 9.72
C THR A 60 3.01 -4.84 9.35
N ASN A 61 3.90 -5.53 8.66
CA ASN A 61 3.74 -6.96 8.47
C ASN A 61 3.85 -7.67 9.82
N GLN A 62 2.96 -8.65 10.01
CA GLN A 62 2.86 -9.49 11.19
C GLN A 62 2.91 -10.94 10.74
N GLU A 63 4.06 -11.55 10.87
CA GLU A 63 4.27 -12.94 10.47
C GLU A 63 3.71 -13.91 11.49
N ASN A 64 3.47 -15.14 11.06
CA ASN A 64 2.97 -16.23 11.89
C ASN A 64 3.59 -17.54 11.41
N ALA A 65 3.92 -18.44 12.34
CA ALA A 65 4.38 -19.78 12.02
C ALA A 65 3.38 -20.57 11.15
N ALA A 66 2.09 -20.34 11.35
CA ALA A 66 1.04 -20.73 10.43
C ALA A 66 0.94 -19.66 9.32
N TYR A 67 1.72 -19.79 8.26
CA TYR A 67 1.91 -18.77 7.23
C TYR A 67 0.63 -18.12 6.69
N PRO A 68 -0.48 -18.85 6.46
CA PRO A 68 -1.74 -18.22 6.04
C PRO A 68 -2.33 -17.21 7.02
N SER A 69 -1.95 -17.28 8.32
CA SER A 69 -2.44 -16.38 9.37
C SER A 69 -1.71 -15.06 9.44
N GLY A 70 -0.56 -14.93 8.78
CA GLY A 70 0.21 -13.68 8.71
C GLY A 70 -0.48 -12.63 7.84
N LEU A 71 -0.19 -11.34 8.12
CA LEU A 71 -0.68 -10.22 7.35
C LEU A 71 0.47 -9.32 6.87
N CYS A 72 0.34 -8.83 5.65
CA CYS A 72 1.19 -7.76 5.13
C CYS A 72 0.85 -6.42 5.78
N ALA A 73 1.79 -5.49 5.79
CA ALA A 73 1.63 -4.16 6.37
C ALA A 73 0.42 -3.40 5.80
N GLU A 74 0.20 -3.48 4.49
CA GLU A 74 -0.91 -2.82 3.81
C GLU A 74 -2.26 -3.32 4.33
N ARG A 75 -2.43 -4.64 4.47
CA ARG A 75 -3.69 -5.22 4.98
C ARG A 75 -3.90 -4.90 6.45
N THR A 76 -2.85 -4.96 7.27
CA THR A 76 -2.92 -4.54 8.68
C THR A 76 -3.38 -3.09 8.79
N THR A 77 -2.81 -2.19 7.97
CA THR A 77 -3.16 -0.77 7.95
C THR A 77 -4.59 -0.53 7.49
N LEU A 78 -4.98 -1.11 6.35
CA LEU A 78 -6.29 -0.87 5.75
C LEU A 78 -7.43 -1.48 6.57
N PHE A 79 -7.26 -2.69 7.11
CA PHE A 79 -8.28 -3.32 7.96
C PHE A 79 -8.49 -2.53 9.25
N TYR A 80 -7.41 -2.05 9.87
CA TYR A 80 -7.52 -1.19 11.03
C TYR A 80 -8.19 0.14 10.70
N ALA A 81 -7.77 0.81 9.64
CA ALA A 81 -8.36 2.07 9.18
C ALA A 81 -9.87 1.91 8.93
N ASN A 82 -10.25 0.91 8.13
CA ASN A 82 -11.66 0.64 7.79
C ASN A 82 -12.51 0.25 9.00
N SER A 83 -11.91 -0.36 10.03
CA SER A 83 -12.58 -0.74 11.28
C SER A 83 -12.78 0.44 12.24
N GLN A 84 -11.75 1.28 12.39
CA GLN A 84 -11.76 2.39 13.35
C GLN A 84 -12.38 3.66 12.78
N TYR A 85 -12.30 3.85 11.48
CA TYR A 85 -12.77 5.04 10.75
C TYR A 85 -13.65 4.64 9.56
N PRO A 86 -14.79 3.96 9.80
CA PRO A 86 -15.59 3.34 8.72
C PRO A 86 -16.16 4.35 7.71
N ASP A 87 -16.26 5.62 8.08
CA ASP A 87 -16.79 6.70 7.25
C ASP A 87 -15.69 7.55 6.58
N GLN A 88 -14.41 7.15 6.74
CA GLN A 88 -13.27 7.90 6.22
C GLN A 88 -12.58 7.16 5.08
N PRO A 89 -12.68 7.64 3.83
CA PRO A 89 -11.91 7.10 2.72
C PRO A 89 -10.41 7.24 2.94
N VAL A 90 -9.65 6.27 2.47
CA VAL A 90 -8.19 6.37 2.38
C VAL A 90 -7.84 7.18 1.13
N ASN A 91 -7.10 8.26 1.31
CA ASN A 91 -6.62 9.13 0.23
C ASN A 91 -5.31 8.63 -0.37
N THR A 92 -4.33 8.36 0.50
CA THR A 92 -2.98 7.95 0.07
C THR A 92 -2.46 6.84 0.98
N LEU A 93 -1.82 5.84 0.39
CA LEU A 93 -1.14 4.75 1.08
C LEU A 93 0.35 4.80 0.75
N ALA A 94 1.20 5.07 1.74
CA ALA A 94 2.65 4.99 1.62
C ALA A 94 3.16 3.64 2.16
N ILE A 95 4.12 3.03 1.46
CA ILE A 95 4.70 1.73 1.79
C ILE A 95 6.21 1.83 1.74
N ALA A 96 6.88 1.34 2.78
CA ALA A 96 8.33 1.24 2.86
C ALA A 96 8.74 -0.14 3.37
N ALA A 97 9.86 -0.63 2.86
CA ALA A 97 10.40 -1.93 3.28
C ALA A 97 11.90 -1.86 3.55
N ARG A 98 12.35 -2.68 4.48
CA ARG A 98 13.76 -2.81 4.80
C ARG A 98 14.13 -4.25 5.16
N THR A 99 15.39 -4.55 4.95
CA THR A 99 16.05 -5.72 5.54
C THR A 99 16.59 -5.38 6.94
N GLU A 100 17.27 -6.31 7.59
CA GLU A 100 17.98 -6.04 8.85
C GLU A 100 19.09 -4.98 8.68
N LYS A 101 19.63 -4.83 7.48
CA LYS A 101 20.74 -3.92 7.20
C LYS A 101 20.28 -2.50 6.90
N ASP A 102 19.34 -2.35 5.93
CA ASP A 102 18.92 -1.04 5.44
C ASP A 102 17.60 -1.13 4.68
N PHE A 103 17.01 0.01 4.31
CA PHE A 103 15.92 0.10 3.36
C PHE A 103 16.34 -0.45 2.01
N ILE A 104 15.37 -1.01 1.29
CA ILE A 104 15.59 -1.55 -0.06
C ILE A 104 15.91 -0.45 -1.07
N GLU A 105 16.69 -0.78 -2.08
CA GLU A 105 17.08 0.17 -3.14
C GLU A 105 15.90 0.50 -4.05
N THR A 106 15.28 -0.50 -4.66
CA THR A 106 14.16 -0.33 -5.59
C THR A 106 12.83 -0.49 -4.88
N PRO A 107 11.83 0.38 -5.13
CA PRO A 107 10.49 0.25 -4.53
C PRO A 107 9.86 -1.11 -4.79
N ILE A 108 9.22 -1.71 -3.77
CA ILE A 108 8.44 -2.94 -3.94
C ILE A 108 6.95 -2.61 -4.08
N PRO A 109 6.23 -3.25 -5.00
CA PRO A 109 4.78 -3.13 -5.08
C PRO A 109 4.10 -4.03 -4.04
N PRO A 110 2.83 -3.72 -3.68
CA PRO A 110 2.03 -4.59 -2.84
C PRO A 110 1.81 -5.96 -3.48
N CYS A 111 1.77 -7.02 -2.68
CA CYS A 111 1.50 -8.38 -3.15
C CYS A 111 0.08 -8.51 -3.71
N GLY A 112 -0.22 -9.59 -4.42
CA GLY A 112 -1.53 -9.79 -5.05
C GLY A 112 -2.71 -9.70 -4.09
N ALA A 113 -2.59 -10.29 -2.88
CA ALA A 113 -3.63 -10.21 -1.85
C ALA A 113 -3.84 -8.77 -1.36
N CYS A 114 -2.76 -7.98 -1.20
CA CYS A 114 -2.86 -6.58 -0.82
C CYS A 114 -3.49 -5.74 -1.93
N ARG A 115 -3.17 -6.00 -3.20
CA ARG A 115 -3.80 -5.32 -4.34
C ARG A 115 -5.31 -5.53 -4.35
N GLN A 116 -5.78 -6.74 -4.07
CA GLN A 116 -7.21 -7.05 -4.00
C GLN A 116 -7.89 -6.29 -2.84
N VAL A 117 -7.26 -6.20 -1.67
CA VAL A 117 -7.81 -5.44 -0.53
C VAL A 117 -7.81 -3.94 -0.79
N ILE A 118 -6.79 -3.40 -1.46
CA ILE A 118 -6.76 -1.99 -1.87
C ILE A 118 -7.90 -1.71 -2.85
N LEU A 119 -8.12 -2.59 -3.84
CA LEU A 119 -9.24 -2.48 -4.79
C LEU A 119 -10.58 -2.44 -4.07
N GLU A 120 -10.83 -3.36 -3.15
CA GLU A 120 -12.08 -3.40 -2.36
C GLU A 120 -12.28 -2.11 -1.56
N THR A 121 -11.19 -1.57 -0.99
CA THR A 121 -11.24 -0.29 -0.26
C THR A 121 -11.57 0.88 -1.19
N GLU A 122 -10.98 0.95 -2.39
CA GLU A 122 -11.34 1.95 -3.42
C GLU A 122 -12.82 1.86 -3.80
N LYS A 123 -13.32 0.64 -4.04
CA LYS A 123 -14.72 0.39 -4.42
C LYS A 123 -15.69 0.76 -3.30
N ARG A 124 -15.39 0.39 -2.05
CA ARG A 124 -16.21 0.70 -0.88
C ARG A 124 -16.50 2.19 -0.74
N TYR A 125 -15.51 3.03 -1.01
CA TYR A 125 -15.62 4.47 -0.86
C TYR A 125 -15.82 5.24 -2.17
N GLY A 126 -15.78 4.56 -3.31
CA GLY A 126 -15.87 5.20 -4.63
C GLY A 126 -14.74 6.19 -4.92
N GLN A 127 -13.58 5.97 -4.31
CA GLN A 127 -12.42 6.88 -4.38
C GLN A 127 -11.13 6.10 -4.64
N PRO A 128 -10.30 6.51 -5.63
CA PRO A 128 -9.00 5.90 -5.85
C PRO A 128 -8.05 6.20 -4.68
N ILE A 129 -7.18 5.23 -4.36
CA ILE A 129 -6.12 5.37 -3.37
C ILE A 129 -4.81 5.61 -4.11
N ARG A 130 -4.20 6.76 -3.91
CA ARG A 130 -2.86 7.03 -4.40
C ARG A 130 -1.84 6.23 -3.59
N ILE A 131 -0.95 5.51 -4.27
CA ILE A 131 0.02 4.62 -3.63
C ILE A 131 1.42 5.17 -3.86
N LEU A 132 2.18 5.34 -2.78
CA LEU A 132 3.57 5.77 -2.78
C LEU A 132 4.44 4.61 -2.29
N LEU A 133 5.39 4.18 -3.10
CA LEU A 133 6.29 3.06 -2.79
C LEU A 133 7.71 3.59 -2.62
N TYR A 134 8.29 3.36 -1.45
CA TYR A 134 9.64 3.82 -1.12
C TYR A 134 10.71 2.86 -1.62
N GLY A 135 11.74 3.41 -2.25
CA GLY A 135 13.06 2.82 -2.46
C GLY A 135 14.11 3.90 -2.27
N LYS A 136 15.33 3.51 -1.92
CA LYS A 136 16.43 4.47 -1.73
C LYS A 136 16.82 5.18 -3.05
N GLU A 137 16.68 4.48 -4.18
CA GLU A 137 16.98 5.05 -5.50
C GLU A 137 15.87 5.97 -6.01
N CYS A 138 14.62 5.67 -5.73
CA CYS A 138 13.48 6.44 -6.21
C CYS A 138 12.18 6.08 -5.45
N ILE A 139 11.14 6.87 -5.71
CA ILE A 139 9.78 6.63 -5.24
C ILE A 139 8.90 6.32 -6.45
N TYR A 140 8.08 5.27 -6.37
CA TYR A 140 7.02 5.05 -7.34
C TYR A 140 5.70 5.62 -6.83
N GLU A 141 5.00 6.36 -7.68
CA GLU A 141 3.63 6.78 -7.45
C GLU A 141 2.70 6.05 -8.42
N VAL A 142 1.67 5.43 -7.85
CA VAL A 142 0.57 4.81 -8.58
C VAL A 142 -0.70 5.55 -8.24
N LYS A 143 -1.49 5.92 -9.24
CA LYS A 143 -2.67 6.79 -9.06
C LYS A 143 -3.87 6.05 -8.48
N SER A 144 -3.98 4.77 -8.79
CA SER A 144 -5.03 3.85 -8.33
C SER A 144 -4.51 2.42 -8.44
N ILE A 145 -5.08 1.52 -7.66
CA ILE A 145 -4.72 0.11 -7.73
C ILE A 145 -5.00 -0.53 -9.09
N GLY A 146 -5.88 0.06 -9.89
CA GLY A 146 -6.16 -0.38 -11.26
C GLY A 146 -4.91 -0.45 -12.15
N ASP A 147 -3.91 0.40 -11.91
CA ASP A 147 -2.63 0.34 -12.62
C ASP A 147 -1.76 -0.87 -12.24
N LEU A 148 -2.00 -1.48 -11.07
CA LEU A 148 -1.27 -2.65 -10.58
C LEU A 148 -2.09 -3.95 -10.60
N LEU A 149 -3.39 -3.86 -10.89
CA LEU A 149 -4.30 -5.00 -10.91
C LEU A 149 -5.25 -4.91 -12.13
N PRO A 150 -4.73 -5.06 -13.35
CA PRO A 150 -5.55 -5.07 -14.56
C PRO A 150 -6.45 -6.32 -14.60
N LEU A 151 -7.64 -6.22 -15.21
CA LEU A 151 -8.64 -7.28 -15.27
C LEU A 151 -8.99 -7.85 -13.89
N SER A 152 -9.24 -6.97 -12.95
CA SER A 152 -9.50 -7.31 -11.55
C SER A 152 -10.92 -7.86 -11.36
N PHE A 153 -11.07 -8.72 -10.36
CA PHE A 153 -12.37 -9.19 -9.86
C PHE A 153 -12.88 -8.24 -8.77
N ASP A 154 -14.10 -7.77 -8.91
CA ASP A 154 -14.81 -6.97 -7.88
C ASP A 154 -16.32 -7.32 -7.83
N ALA A 155 -17.05 -6.65 -6.94
CA ALA A 155 -18.46 -6.92 -6.70
C ALA A 155 -19.35 -6.73 -7.95
N SER A 156 -18.93 -5.90 -8.92
CA SER A 156 -19.70 -5.70 -10.15
C SER A 156 -19.89 -6.98 -10.98
N ALA A 157 -18.99 -7.96 -10.80
CA ALA A 157 -19.12 -9.27 -11.42
C ALA A 157 -20.20 -10.17 -10.79
N MET A 158 -20.78 -9.76 -9.65
CA MET A 158 -21.81 -10.48 -8.89
C MET A 158 -23.17 -9.74 -8.92
N GLU A 159 -23.23 -8.57 -9.53
CA GLU A 159 -24.47 -7.81 -9.71
C GLU A 159 -25.12 -8.28 -11.01
N ASP A 160 -26.38 -8.79 -10.92
CA ASP A 160 -27.22 -9.19 -12.06
C ASP A 160 -27.89 -7.98 -12.72
#